data_a48bcc0890aa019d076572c14deced40
#
_entry.id   a48bcc0890aa019d076572c14deced40
#
_cell.length_a   1.000
_cell.length_b   1.000
_cell.length_c   1.000
_cell.angle_alpha   90.00
_cell.angle_beta   90.00
_cell.angle_gamma   90.00
#
_symmetry.space_group_name_H-M   'P 1'
#
loop_
_entity.id
_entity.type
_entity.pdbx_description
1 polymer ?
#
loop_
_entity_poly.entity_id
_entity_poly.type
_entity_poly.pdbx_seq_one_letter_code
_entity_poly.pdbx_strand_id
1 'polypeptide(L)'
;MKKVLFLASLMLAASAHAQDVVGNAAEGAKLVATCQGCHNMGGGYRSSFPEIYAVPMINGQSAQYIVDSLKEYKNGNRRFPTMRAVAASLTDQQMADIGAYYAVAKGQPIK
;
A
#
# COMPACT_ATOMS: atom_id res chain seq x y z
N MET A 1 37.50 44.53 28.93
CA MET A 1 37.61 43.34 28.09
C MET A 1 36.27 42.60 28.19
N LYS A 2 35.47 42.68 27.18
CA LYS A 2 34.15 42.03 27.17
C LYS A 2 34.32 40.64 26.53
N LYS A 3 34.18 39.59 27.33
CA LYS A 3 34.15 38.21 26.84
C LYS A 3 32.75 37.90 26.28
N VAL A 4 32.67 37.79 24.96
CA VAL A 4 31.44 37.35 24.28
C VAL A 4 31.45 35.82 24.31
N LEU A 5 30.57 35.26 25.13
CA LEU A 5 30.28 33.80 25.07
C LEU A 5 29.35 33.55 23.90
N PHE A 6 29.88 32.93 22.84
CA PHE A 6 29.10 32.34 21.78
C PHE A 6 28.51 30.99 22.27
N LEU A 7 27.27 30.96 22.65
CA LEU A 7 26.53 29.75 22.87
C LEU A 7 26.14 29.20 21.49
N ALA A 8 26.90 28.22 21.02
CA ALA A 8 26.57 27.45 19.84
C ALA A 8 25.39 26.52 20.21
N SER A 9 24.16 26.91 19.85
CA SER A 9 22.99 26.06 19.92
C SER A 9 23.08 24.99 18.84
N LEU A 10 23.54 23.79 19.22
CA LEU A 10 23.52 22.62 18.36
C LEU A 10 22.08 22.15 18.23
N MET A 11 21.40 22.60 17.17
CA MET A 11 20.09 22.06 16.80
C MET A 11 20.28 20.63 16.30
N LEU A 12 20.00 19.66 17.15
CA LEU A 12 19.81 18.28 16.72
C LEU A 12 18.51 18.25 15.90
N ALA A 13 18.65 18.32 14.59
CA ALA A 13 17.57 17.97 13.69
C ALA A 13 17.33 16.46 13.82
N ALA A 14 16.39 16.07 14.65
CA ALA A 14 15.86 14.72 14.67
C ALA A 14 15.18 14.50 13.31
N SER A 15 15.87 13.82 12.39
CA SER A 15 15.26 13.31 11.18
C SER A 15 14.22 12.29 11.62
N ALA A 16 12.95 12.69 11.58
CA ALA A 16 11.84 11.76 11.71
C ALA A 16 11.85 10.88 10.46
N HIS A 17 12.61 9.79 10.51
CA HIS A 17 12.45 8.72 9.55
C HIS A 17 11.05 8.14 9.81
N ALA A 18 10.14 8.31 8.87
CA ALA A 18 8.94 7.50 8.82
C ALA A 18 9.43 6.05 8.78
N GLN A 19 9.21 5.31 9.86
CA GLN A 19 9.56 3.90 9.89
C GLN A 19 8.72 3.21 8.81
N ASP A 20 9.38 2.59 7.85
CA ASP A 20 8.71 1.74 6.89
C ASP A 20 7.99 0.63 7.66
N VAL A 21 6.68 0.61 7.54
CA VAL A 21 5.85 -0.37 8.23
C VAL A 21 6.09 -1.72 7.59
N VAL A 22 6.59 -2.68 8.35
CA VAL A 22 6.84 -4.04 7.86
C VAL A 22 5.52 -4.80 7.75
N GLY A 23 5.21 -5.29 6.55
CA GLY A 23 4.01 -6.06 6.28
C GLY A 23 4.17 -7.54 6.63
N ASN A 24 3.07 -8.17 7.05
CA ASN A 24 2.96 -9.58 7.34
C ASN A 24 1.96 -10.24 6.39
N ALA A 25 2.44 -11.14 5.52
CA ALA A 25 1.61 -11.80 4.51
C ALA A 25 0.49 -12.66 5.13
N ALA A 26 0.71 -13.28 6.30
CA ALA A 26 -0.31 -14.07 6.98
C ALA A 26 -1.44 -13.19 7.54
N GLU A 27 -1.13 -12.00 8.03
CA GLU A 27 -2.15 -11.02 8.42
C GLU A 27 -2.86 -10.44 7.18
N GLY A 28 -2.11 -10.17 6.11
CA GLY A 28 -2.66 -9.77 4.82
C GLY A 28 -3.69 -10.75 4.28
N ALA A 29 -3.44 -12.05 4.41
CA ALA A 29 -4.38 -13.11 3.99
C ALA A 29 -5.78 -12.98 4.63
N LYS A 30 -5.86 -12.45 5.83
CA LYS A 30 -7.13 -12.24 6.55
C LYS A 30 -7.90 -11.00 6.04
N LEU A 31 -7.21 -10.09 5.39
CA LEU A 31 -7.73 -8.79 4.95
C LEU A 31 -8.20 -8.79 3.50
N VAL A 32 -7.69 -9.70 2.67
CA VAL A 32 -7.85 -9.62 1.20
C VAL A 32 -9.18 -10.16 0.66
N ALA A 33 -10.10 -10.60 1.49
CA ALA A 33 -11.39 -11.13 1.02
C ALA A 33 -12.13 -10.12 0.10
N THR A 34 -12.15 -8.85 0.47
CA THR A 34 -12.74 -7.78 -0.34
C THR A 34 -11.94 -7.54 -1.63
N CYS A 35 -10.63 -7.62 -1.56
CA CYS A 35 -9.75 -7.44 -2.73
C CYS A 35 -9.96 -8.55 -3.77
N GLN A 36 -10.06 -9.79 -3.31
CA GLN A 36 -10.20 -10.97 -4.17
C GLN A 36 -11.54 -11.01 -4.92
N GLY A 37 -12.54 -10.28 -4.45
CA GLY A 37 -13.81 -10.14 -5.18
C GLY A 37 -13.61 -9.55 -6.57
N CYS A 38 -12.65 -8.66 -6.73
CA CYS A 38 -12.28 -8.03 -8.00
C CYS A 38 -10.88 -8.46 -8.47
N HIS A 39 -9.87 -8.44 -7.61
CA HIS A 39 -8.49 -8.84 -7.89
C HIS A 39 -8.28 -10.33 -7.58
N ASN A 40 -8.86 -11.20 -8.38
CA ASN A 40 -8.82 -12.63 -8.13
C ASN A 40 -7.40 -13.22 -8.28
N MET A 41 -7.09 -14.20 -7.43
CA MET A 41 -5.84 -14.98 -7.46
C MET A 41 -5.67 -15.84 -8.72
N GLY A 42 -6.71 -16.06 -9.50
CA GLY A 42 -6.66 -16.90 -10.71
C GLY A 42 -5.90 -16.31 -11.89
N GLY A 43 -5.34 -15.12 -11.73
CA GLY A 43 -4.62 -14.40 -12.79
C GLY A 43 -5.54 -13.80 -13.84
N GLY A 44 -5.00 -12.88 -14.60
CA GLY A 44 -5.73 -12.15 -15.63
C GLY A 44 -6.47 -10.93 -15.12
N TYR A 45 -6.92 -10.13 -16.06
CA TYR A 45 -7.80 -9.02 -15.77
C TYR A 45 -9.23 -9.54 -15.56
N ARG A 46 -9.89 -8.99 -14.54
CA ARG A 46 -11.34 -9.19 -14.38
C ARG A 46 -12.05 -7.89 -14.66
N SER A 47 -13.24 -7.99 -15.25
CA SER A 47 -14.16 -6.86 -15.30
C SER A 47 -14.95 -6.81 -14.00
N SER A 48 -15.13 -5.62 -13.43
CA SER A 48 -16.15 -5.44 -12.41
C SER A 48 -17.54 -5.34 -13.06
N PHE A 49 -18.54 -5.74 -12.33
CA PHE A 49 -19.91 -5.66 -12.83
C PHE A 49 -20.54 -4.27 -12.50
N PRO A 50 -21.14 -3.59 -13.49
CA PRO A 50 -21.16 -3.91 -14.91
C PRO A 50 -19.76 -3.82 -15.54
N GLU A 51 -19.51 -4.55 -16.62
CA GLU A 51 -18.20 -4.65 -17.30
C GLU A 51 -17.76 -3.33 -17.94
N ILE A 52 -17.46 -2.35 -17.11
CA ILE A 52 -17.08 -1.00 -17.57
C ILE A 52 -15.56 -0.85 -17.69
N TYR A 53 -14.79 -1.61 -16.90
CA TYR A 53 -13.33 -1.53 -16.87
C TYR A 53 -12.69 -2.84 -16.42
N ALA A 54 -11.48 -3.09 -16.91
CA ALA A 54 -10.69 -4.24 -16.50
C ALA A 54 -10.04 -3.99 -15.13
N VAL A 55 -10.17 -4.97 -14.22
CA VAL A 55 -9.51 -4.94 -12.92
C VAL A 55 -8.10 -5.51 -13.07
N PRO A 56 -7.04 -4.78 -12.66
CA PRO A 56 -5.68 -5.24 -12.86
C PRO A 56 -5.33 -6.45 -12.00
N MET A 57 -4.48 -7.32 -12.53
CA MET A 57 -3.78 -8.35 -11.75
C MET A 57 -2.78 -7.68 -10.81
N ILE A 58 -2.78 -8.09 -9.55
CA ILE A 58 -1.85 -7.59 -8.54
C ILE A 58 -1.04 -8.70 -7.86
N ASN A 59 -1.27 -9.96 -8.21
CA ASN A 59 -0.48 -11.08 -7.73
C ASN A 59 0.96 -10.97 -8.24
N GLY A 60 1.92 -11.12 -7.34
CA GLY A 60 3.35 -11.01 -7.65
C GLY A 60 3.84 -9.58 -7.85
N GLN A 61 2.99 -8.57 -7.62
CA GLN A 61 3.40 -7.17 -7.63
C GLN A 61 4.27 -6.86 -6.41
N SER A 62 5.18 -5.90 -6.51
CA SER A 62 6.00 -5.52 -5.36
C SER A 62 5.13 -5.02 -4.21
N ALA A 63 5.48 -5.42 -2.98
CA ALA A 63 4.76 -4.99 -1.78
C ALA A 63 4.73 -3.47 -1.66
N GLN A 64 5.87 -2.82 -1.93
CA GLN A 64 5.98 -1.36 -1.86
C GLN A 64 5.07 -0.68 -2.87
N TYR A 65 5.01 -1.17 -4.11
CA TYR A 65 4.13 -0.61 -5.14
C TYR A 65 2.65 -0.68 -4.74
N ILE A 66 2.23 -1.81 -4.13
CA ILE A 66 0.86 -1.98 -3.65
C ILE A 66 0.57 -0.99 -2.52
N VAL A 67 1.48 -0.86 -1.55
CA VAL A 67 1.35 0.10 -0.43
C VAL A 67 1.23 1.53 -0.95
N ASP A 68 2.12 1.94 -1.84
CA ASP A 68 2.12 3.30 -2.40
C ASP A 68 0.84 3.56 -3.18
N SER A 69 0.39 2.60 -3.98
CA SER A 69 -0.86 2.70 -4.73
C SER A 69 -2.07 2.87 -3.80
N LEU A 70 -2.16 2.10 -2.72
CA LEU A 70 -3.23 2.22 -1.74
C LEU A 70 -3.20 3.57 -1.01
N LYS A 71 -2.01 4.06 -0.65
CA LYS A 71 -1.83 5.39 -0.07
C LYS A 71 -2.28 6.51 -1.03
N GLU A 72 -1.93 6.38 -2.30
CA GLU A 72 -2.35 7.33 -3.34
C GLU A 72 -3.86 7.34 -3.55
N TYR A 73 -4.52 6.19 -3.48
CA TYR A 73 -5.98 6.14 -3.48
C TYR A 73 -6.56 6.77 -2.22
N LYS A 74 -5.99 6.49 -1.05
CA LYS A 74 -6.47 7.04 0.22
C LYS A 74 -6.37 8.55 0.29
N ASN A 75 -5.26 9.13 -0.20
CA ASN A 75 -5.02 10.58 -0.19
C ASN A 75 -5.66 11.32 -1.38
N GLY A 76 -6.23 10.60 -2.35
CA GLY A 76 -6.92 11.17 -3.50
C GLY A 76 -6.06 11.45 -4.73
N ASN A 77 -4.76 11.13 -4.71
CA ASN A 77 -3.88 11.29 -5.88
C ASN A 77 -4.29 10.36 -7.03
N ARG A 78 -4.76 9.16 -6.70
CA ARG A 78 -5.44 8.28 -7.66
C ARG A 78 -6.96 8.43 -7.51
N ARG A 79 -7.66 8.58 -8.63
CA ARG A 79 -9.06 9.04 -8.63
C ARG A 79 -10.10 7.93 -8.80
N PHE A 80 -9.70 6.68 -8.97
CA PHE A 80 -10.67 5.60 -9.18
C PHE A 80 -11.56 5.39 -7.95
N PRO A 81 -12.88 5.66 -8.05
CA PRO A 81 -13.74 5.79 -6.86
C PRO A 81 -13.82 4.52 -6.00
N THR A 82 -13.90 3.35 -6.63
CA THR A 82 -14.00 2.07 -5.91
C THR A 82 -12.75 1.83 -5.06
N MET A 83 -11.56 2.01 -5.63
CA MET A 83 -10.31 1.83 -4.91
C MET A 83 -10.08 2.91 -3.84
N ARG A 84 -10.56 4.13 -4.05
CA ARG A 84 -10.56 5.16 -3.01
C ARG A 84 -11.40 4.76 -1.81
N ALA A 85 -12.59 4.22 -2.05
CA ALA A 85 -13.47 3.74 -0.97
C ALA A 85 -12.84 2.59 -0.19
N VAL A 86 -12.22 1.63 -0.88
CA VAL A 86 -11.49 0.52 -0.23
C VAL A 86 -10.31 1.05 0.59
N ALA A 87 -9.46 1.87 0.00
CA ALA A 87 -8.25 2.37 0.66
C ALA A 87 -8.55 3.30 1.85
N ALA A 88 -9.67 4.03 1.82
CA ALA A 88 -10.04 4.98 2.88
C ALA A 88 -10.14 4.33 4.26
N SER A 89 -10.58 3.08 4.33
CA SER A 89 -10.75 2.33 5.59
C SER A 89 -9.49 1.62 6.08
N LEU A 90 -8.43 1.56 5.27
CA LEU A 90 -7.21 0.83 5.61
C LEU A 90 -6.25 1.67 6.44
N THR A 91 -5.64 1.03 7.44
CA THR A 91 -4.48 1.59 8.16
C THR A 91 -3.19 1.34 7.38
N ASP A 92 -2.12 2.05 7.72
CA ASP A 92 -0.81 1.85 7.07
C ASP A 92 -0.29 0.41 7.30
N GLN A 93 -0.51 -0.17 8.48
CA GLN A 93 -0.17 -1.56 8.75
C GLN A 93 -0.97 -2.51 7.86
N GLN A 94 -2.26 -2.32 7.73
CA GLN A 94 -3.10 -3.15 6.86
C GLN A 94 -2.68 -3.05 5.39
N MET A 95 -2.30 -1.86 4.92
CA MET A 95 -1.76 -1.69 3.56
C MET A 95 -0.45 -2.46 3.39
N ALA A 96 0.44 -2.43 4.39
CA ALA A 96 1.69 -3.17 4.36
C ALA A 96 1.46 -4.69 4.36
N ASP A 97 0.53 -5.18 5.16
CA ASP A 97 0.17 -6.59 5.25
C ASP A 97 -0.44 -7.10 3.93
N ILE A 98 -1.33 -6.31 3.33
CA ILE A 98 -1.92 -6.60 2.00
C ILE A 98 -0.82 -6.62 0.93
N GLY A 99 0.08 -5.64 0.94
CA GLY A 99 1.21 -5.60 0.03
C GLY A 99 2.11 -6.83 0.15
N ALA A 100 2.44 -7.23 1.37
CA ALA A 100 3.23 -8.44 1.64
C ALA A 100 2.52 -9.72 1.14
N TYR A 101 1.21 -9.81 1.33
CA TYR A 101 0.42 -10.95 0.85
C TYR A 101 0.49 -11.08 -0.67
N TYR A 102 0.19 -10.03 -1.40
CA TYR A 102 0.19 -10.08 -2.87
C TYR A 102 1.57 -10.24 -3.47
N ALA A 103 2.62 -9.73 -2.82
CA ALA A 103 3.99 -9.87 -3.30
C ALA A 103 4.45 -11.34 -3.35
N VAL A 104 3.96 -12.19 -2.43
CA VAL A 104 4.27 -13.63 -2.40
C VAL A 104 3.22 -14.49 -3.11
N ALA A 105 2.06 -13.92 -3.42
CA ALA A 105 0.99 -14.61 -4.11
C ALA A 105 1.43 -14.93 -5.55
N LYS A 106 1.63 -16.19 -5.85
CA LYS A 106 1.94 -16.64 -7.21
C LYS A 106 0.65 -16.70 -8.01
N GLY A 107 0.59 -15.95 -9.10
CA GLY A 107 -0.50 -16.08 -10.06
C GLY A 107 -0.58 -17.52 -10.57
N GLN A 108 -1.77 -18.05 -10.72
CA GLN A 108 -1.95 -19.31 -11.45
C GLN A 108 -1.55 -19.08 -12.91
N PRO A 109 -0.78 -19.99 -13.52
CA PRO A 109 -0.51 -19.87 -14.94
C PRO A 109 -1.83 -19.88 -15.71
N ILE A 110 -1.96 -18.94 -16.62
CA ILE A 110 -3.10 -18.89 -17.53
C ILE A 110 -3.05 -20.17 -18.37
N LYS A 111 -4.06 -21.03 -18.21
CA LYS A 111 -4.25 -22.19 -19.08
C LYS A 111 -4.94 -21.76 -20.35
#